data_c047c136ed735ea40562872a26be37d5
#
_entry.id   c047c136ed735ea40562872a26be37d5
#
_cell.length_a   1.000
_cell.length_b   1.000
_cell.length_c   1.000
_cell.angle_alpha   90.00
_cell.angle_beta   90.00
_cell.angle_gamma   90.00
#
_symmetry.space_group_name_H-M   'P 1'
#
loop_
_entity.id
_entity.type
_entity.pdbx_description
1 polymer ?
#
loop_
_entity_poly.entity_id
_entity_poly.type
_entity_poly.pdbx_seq_one_letter_code
_entity_poly.pdbx_strand_id
1 'polypeptide(L)'
;VALLIAAVAWSLLRDPPPDWDGATTGPRGKDHGLRAVFRSGFAWRLGIVYFAFGFSYVIYLTFFVKRLTGGLGMSAEGAGTLFMTLGWASLLCGVIWGHVSDVIGRRYALAIVCGTHGVSYAAFALWTSTPGLAVSAVLYGLTAWSVPGIVGAACGDAFGPSLVAAALGFVTLFLGIGQALGPLVGGFLGDAYPSFAPSYLVASGVALGGAVAALLLPEMRSAPPPAAAPSESGSGVATDR
;
A
#
# COMPACT_ATOMS: atom_id res chain seq x y z
N VAL A 1 21.04 9.51 -7.69
CA VAL A 1 19.95 9.80 -6.73
C VAL A 1 19.96 8.77 -5.61
N ALA A 2 19.90 7.45 -5.88
CA ALA A 2 19.86 6.40 -4.85
C ALA A 2 21.05 6.46 -3.87
N LEU A 3 22.28 6.64 -4.38
CA LEU A 3 23.48 6.76 -3.53
C LEU A 3 23.45 8.01 -2.64
N LEU A 4 22.90 9.11 -3.14
CA LEU A 4 22.74 10.35 -2.37
C LEU A 4 21.72 10.18 -1.25
N ILE A 5 20.59 9.52 -1.53
CA ILE A 5 19.58 9.18 -0.52
C ILE A 5 20.18 8.21 0.52
N ALA A 6 20.94 7.21 0.09
CA ALA A 6 21.61 6.28 1.00
C ALA A 6 22.64 7.01 1.90
N ALA A 7 23.42 7.94 1.36
CA ALA A 7 24.36 8.74 2.13
C ALA A 7 23.67 9.66 3.15
N VAL A 8 22.57 10.30 2.74
CA VAL A 8 21.75 11.12 3.65
C VAL A 8 21.11 10.26 4.72
N ALA A 9 20.53 9.12 4.36
CA ALA A 9 19.96 8.18 5.33
C ALA A 9 21.03 7.70 6.33
N TRP A 10 22.21 7.30 5.86
CA TRP A 10 23.32 6.90 6.71
C TRP A 10 23.77 8.01 7.68
N SER A 11 23.75 9.25 7.25
CA SER A 11 24.16 10.39 8.09
C SER A 11 23.10 10.80 9.13
N LEU A 12 21.83 10.58 8.83
CA LEU A 12 20.69 10.99 9.68
C LEU A 12 20.17 9.87 10.58
N LEU A 13 20.22 8.61 10.11
CA LEU A 13 19.78 7.45 10.89
C LEU A 13 20.92 7.04 11.83
N ARG A 14 20.71 7.22 13.11
CA ARG A 14 21.57 6.72 14.17
C ARG A 14 20.92 5.49 14.79
N ASP A 15 21.70 4.48 15.08
CA ASP A 15 21.23 3.37 15.88
C ASP A 15 20.75 3.90 17.24
N PRO A 16 19.65 3.38 17.78
CA PRO A 16 19.21 3.74 19.12
C PRO A 16 20.31 3.43 20.13
N PRO A 17 20.40 4.20 21.27
CA PRO A 17 21.39 3.91 22.30
C PRO A 17 21.29 2.47 22.79
N PRO A 18 22.41 1.85 23.24
CA PRO A 18 22.44 0.44 23.67
C PRO A 18 21.47 0.10 24.80
N ASP A 19 21.06 1.09 25.56
CA ASP A 19 20.12 1.05 26.68
C ASP A 19 18.68 1.38 26.27
N TRP A 20 18.39 1.55 24.98
CA TRP A 20 17.04 1.79 24.47
C TRP A 20 16.21 0.50 24.48
N ASP A 21 15.49 0.25 25.57
CA ASP A 21 14.58 -0.89 25.76
C ASP A 21 13.28 -0.75 24.96
N GLY A 22 13.22 0.20 24.05
CA GLY A 22 12.06 0.47 23.19
C GLY A 22 11.70 -0.74 22.35
N ALA A 23 10.69 -1.46 22.78
CA ALA A 23 10.00 -2.54 22.12
C ALA A 23 10.48 -3.99 22.35
N THR A 24 11.42 -4.27 23.26
CA THR A 24 11.81 -5.67 23.53
C THR A 24 11.22 -6.30 24.79
N THR A 25 10.38 -5.58 25.53
CA THR A 25 9.77 -6.05 26.79
C THR A 25 8.48 -6.87 26.64
N GLY A 26 8.16 -7.34 25.43
CA GLY A 26 7.17 -8.41 25.25
C GLY A 26 7.80 -9.80 25.52
N PRO A 27 7.04 -10.78 26.04
CA PRO A 27 7.58 -12.11 26.28
C PRO A 27 8.16 -12.68 24.98
N ARG A 28 9.47 -12.96 25.00
CA ARG A 28 10.25 -13.56 23.90
C ARG A 28 9.88 -15.04 23.69
N GLY A 29 8.63 -15.34 23.44
CA GLY A 29 8.19 -16.63 22.92
C GLY A 29 8.09 -16.55 21.40
N LYS A 30 9.22 -16.66 20.66
CA LYS A 30 9.25 -16.56 19.20
C LYS A 30 8.21 -17.45 18.50
N ASP A 31 7.93 -18.63 19.05
CA ASP A 31 7.00 -19.58 18.43
C ASP A 31 5.52 -19.25 18.68
N HIS A 32 5.18 -18.63 19.81
CA HIS A 32 3.81 -18.26 20.10
C HIS A 32 3.33 -17.05 19.28
N GLY A 33 4.23 -16.11 18.94
CA GLY A 33 3.91 -14.90 18.19
C GLY A 33 3.54 -15.14 16.73
N LEU A 34 4.36 -15.89 16.00
CA LEU A 34 4.10 -16.26 14.61
C LEU A 34 2.80 -17.07 14.49
N ARG A 35 2.59 -18.05 15.38
CA ARG A 35 1.38 -18.86 15.39
C ARG A 35 0.11 -18.02 15.62
N ALA A 36 0.19 -16.97 16.42
CA ALA A 36 -0.92 -16.04 16.60
C ALA A 36 -1.30 -15.30 15.32
N VAL A 37 -0.31 -14.85 14.54
CA VAL A 37 -0.53 -14.21 13.24
C VAL A 37 -1.17 -15.18 12.24
N PHE A 38 -0.64 -16.39 12.10
CA PHE A 38 -1.19 -17.43 11.21
C PHE A 38 -2.63 -17.85 11.56
N ARG A 39 -3.00 -17.78 12.82
CA ARG A 39 -4.37 -18.10 13.29
C ARG A 39 -5.32 -16.90 13.27
N SER A 40 -4.81 -15.72 13.00
CA SER A 40 -5.61 -14.49 12.97
C SER A 40 -6.44 -14.40 11.70
N GLY A 41 -7.76 -14.46 11.82
CA GLY A 41 -8.67 -14.21 10.70
C GLY A 41 -8.52 -12.81 10.10
N PHE A 42 -8.04 -11.84 10.89
CA PHE A 42 -7.69 -10.51 10.41
C PHE A 42 -6.51 -10.53 9.43
N ALA A 43 -5.42 -11.22 9.78
CA ALA A 43 -4.24 -11.31 8.91
C ALA A 43 -4.56 -11.96 7.55
N TRP A 44 -5.41 -13.00 7.53
CA TRP A 44 -5.86 -13.62 6.28
C TRP A 44 -6.72 -12.68 5.43
N ARG A 45 -7.68 -11.98 6.02
CA ARG A 45 -8.52 -11.01 5.30
C ARG A 45 -7.70 -9.85 4.75
N LEU A 46 -6.78 -9.31 5.54
CA LEU A 46 -5.86 -8.26 5.09
C LEU A 46 -4.93 -8.78 3.99
N GLY A 47 -4.46 -10.03 4.09
CA GLY A 47 -3.69 -10.69 3.04
C GLY A 47 -4.46 -10.77 1.72
N ILE A 48 -5.77 -11.11 1.74
CA ILE A 48 -6.62 -11.15 0.54
C ILE A 48 -6.71 -9.76 -0.11
N VAL A 49 -6.89 -8.70 0.69
CA VAL A 49 -6.90 -7.32 0.17
C VAL A 49 -5.56 -6.97 -0.47
N TYR A 50 -4.46 -7.38 0.18
CA TYR A 50 -3.12 -7.09 -0.31
C TYR A 50 -2.75 -7.92 -1.55
N PHE A 51 -3.26 -9.15 -1.65
CA PHE A 51 -3.21 -9.95 -2.88
C PHE A 51 -3.92 -9.25 -4.04
N ALA A 52 -5.17 -8.79 -3.82
CA ALA A 52 -5.94 -8.11 -4.84
C ALA A 52 -5.22 -6.86 -5.36
N PHE A 53 -4.63 -6.08 -4.46
CA PHE A 53 -3.77 -4.97 -4.84
C PHE A 53 -2.56 -5.44 -5.66
N GLY A 54 -1.79 -6.41 -5.15
CA GLY A 54 -0.59 -6.94 -5.82
C GLY A 54 -0.87 -7.44 -7.24
N PHE A 55 -1.93 -8.21 -7.40
CA PHE A 55 -2.37 -8.75 -8.68
C PHE A 55 -2.72 -7.65 -9.69
N SER A 56 -3.54 -6.70 -9.26
CA SER A 56 -4.14 -5.73 -10.17
C SER A 56 -3.17 -4.60 -10.57
N TYR A 57 -2.39 -4.05 -9.62
CA TYR A 57 -1.52 -2.93 -9.95
C TYR A 57 -0.35 -3.33 -10.86
N VAL A 58 0.16 -4.55 -10.70
CA VAL A 58 1.25 -5.02 -11.56
C VAL A 58 0.77 -5.21 -13.01
N ILE A 59 -0.45 -5.68 -13.23
CA ILE A 59 -1.04 -5.70 -14.59
C ILE A 59 -1.06 -4.28 -15.17
N TYR A 60 -1.57 -3.32 -14.38
CA TYR A 60 -1.70 -1.95 -14.84
C TYR A 60 -0.36 -1.35 -15.26
N LEU A 61 0.66 -1.44 -14.42
CA LEU A 61 1.97 -0.86 -14.70
C LEU A 61 2.75 -1.62 -15.79
N THR A 62 2.72 -2.95 -15.76
CA THR A 62 3.50 -3.78 -16.70
C THR A 62 3.05 -3.57 -18.15
N PHE A 63 1.76 -3.49 -18.38
CA PHE A 63 1.23 -3.39 -19.74
C PHE A 63 0.84 -1.97 -20.13
N PHE A 64 1.06 -0.97 -19.27
CA PHE A 64 0.65 0.42 -19.50
C PHE A 64 1.14 0.97 -20.85
N VAL A 65 2.44 0.99 -21.06
CA VAL A 65 3.04 1.50 -22.32
C VAL A 65 2.68 0.59 -23.49
N LYS A 66 2.70 -0.73 -23.30
CA LYS A 66 2.39 -1.71 -24.38
C LYS A 66 0.96 -1.53 -24.92
N ARG A 67 -0.02 -1.25 -24.04
CA ARG A 67 -1.40 -0.93 -24.44
C ARG A 67 -1.46 0.36 -25.26
N LEU A 68 -0.78 1.41 -24.81
CA LEU A 68 -0.82 2.72 -25.46
C LEU A 68 -0.17 2.68 -26.84
N THR A 69 1.00 2.08 -26.96
CA THR A 69 1.75 2.05 -28.23
C THR A 69 1.25 0.97 -29.17
N GLY A 70 1.13 -0.27 -28.71
CA GLY A 70 0.73 -1.40 -29.54
C GLY A 70 -0.78 -1.50 -29.76
N GLY A 71 -1.59 -1.19 -28.72
CA GLY A 71 -3.05 -1.32 -28.80
C GLY A 71 -3.78 -0.10 -29.34
N LEU A 72 -3.27 1.12 -29.06
CA LEU A 72 -3.92 2.38 -29.44
C LEU A 72 -3.12 3.19 -30.46
N GLY A 73 -1.94 2.71 -30.91
CA GLY A 73 -1.11 3.39 -31.89
C GLY A 73 -0.50 4.72 -31.41
N MET A 74 -0.47 4.95 -30.09
CA MET A 74 0.13 6.16 -29.53
C MET A 74 1.66 6.16 -29.72
N SER A 75 2.26 7.33 -29.92
CA SER A 75 3.72 7.43 -29.98
C SER A 75 4.36 7.06 -28.64
N ALA A 76 5.59 6.57 -28.66
CA ALA A 76 6.34 6.24 -27.46
C ALA A 76 6.50 7.46 -26.52
N GLU A 77 6.66 8.66 -27.10
CA GLU A 77 6.73 9.92 -26.38
C GLU A 77 5.41 10.25 -25.65
N GLY A 78 4.27 10.12 -26.34
CA GLY A 78 2.95 10.33 -25.75
C GLY A 78 2.64 9.34 -24.63
N ALA A 79 2.98 8.05 -24.82
CA ALA A 79 2.84 7.03 -23.79
C ALA A 79 3.75 7.30 -22.58
N GLY A 80 4.99 7.74 -22.83
CA GLY A 80 5.93 8.16 -21.77
C GLY A 80 5.43 9.37 -20.99
N THR A 81 4.82 10.35 -21.67
CA THR A 81 4.23 11.53 -21.02
C THR A 81 3.08 11.15 -20.10
N LEU A 82 2.19 10.24 -20.53
CA LEU A 82 1.11 9.74 -19.67
C LEU A 82 1.66 8.95 -18.46
N PHE A 83 2.70 8.14 -18.67
CA PHE A 83 3.35 7.42 -17.58
C PHE A 83 4.02 8.37 -16.58
N MET A 84 4.64 9.44 -17.07
CA MET A 84 5.23 10.49 -16.24
C MET A 84 4.15 11.26 -15.46
N THR A 85 3.00 11.53 -16.05
CA THR A 85 1.85 12.16 -15.39
C THR A 85 1.36 11.32 -14.20
N LEU A 86 1.28 9.99 -14.37
CA LEU A 86 1.02 9.04 -13.28
C LEU A 86 2.07 9.19 -12.16
N GLY A 87 3.35 9.22 -12.53
CA GLY A 87 4.46 9.38 -11.58
C GLY A 87 4.34 10.67 -10.76
N TRP A 88 4.09 11.80 -11.41
CA TRP A 88 3.89 13.08 -10.73
C TRP A 88 2.69 13.05 -9.78
N ALA A 89 1.56 12.49 -10.22
CA ALA A 89 0.37 12.37 -9.39
C ALA A 89 0.62 11.50 -8.13
N SER A 90 1.59 10.57 -8.20
CA SER A 90 1.87 9.62 -7.10
C SER A 90 2.81 10.16 -6.02
N LEU A 91 3.44 11.32 -6.19
CA LEU A 91 4.45 11.82 -5.26
C LEU A 91 3.94 12.02 -3.83
N LEU A 92 2.72 12.48 -3.68
CA LEU A 92 2.13 12.81 -2.37
C LEU A 92 1.13 11.76 -1.88
N CYS A 93 0.85 10.71 -2.66
CA CYS A 93 -0.22 9.76 -2.34
C CYS A 93 -0.01 9.08 -0.97
N GLY A 94 1.23 8.71 -0.64
CA GLY A 94 1.53 8.05 0.64
C GLY A 94 1.22 8.91 1.85
N VAL A 95 1.61 10.20 1.81
CA VAL A 95 1.34 11.16 2.89
C VAL A 95 -0.15 11.45 3.03
N ILE A 96 -0.81 11.72 1.89
CA ILE A 96 -2.25 12.03 1.87
C ILE A 96 -3.04 10.84 2.43
N TRP A 97 -2.85 9.65 1.89
CA TRP A 97 -3.61 8.48 2.29
C TRP A 97 -3.20 7.91 3.65
N GLY A 98 -1.97 8.12 4.08
CA GLY A 98 -1.56 7.87 5.47
C GLY A 98 -2.45 8.66 6.41
N HIS A 99 -2.50 9.98 6.27
CA HIS A 99 -3.35 10.84 7.10
C HIS A 99 -4.85 10.54 6.96
N VAL A 100 -5.35 10.38 5.74
CA VAL A 100 -6.75 10.03 5.50
C VAL A 100 -7.11 8.72 6.22
N SER A 101 -6.24 7.70 6.16
CA SER A 101 -6.48 6.42 6.82
C SER A 101 -6.48 6.50 8.34
N ASP A 102 -5.76 7.47 8.92
CA ASP A 102 -5.79 7.74 10.36
C ASP A 102 -7.12 8.35 10.80
N VAL A 103 -7.73 9.18 9.95
CA VAL A 103 -8.99 9.89 10.24
C VAL A 103 -10.22 9.01 10.02
N ILE A 104 -10.34 8.38 8.84
CA ILE A 104 -11.54 7.61 8.45
C ILE A 104 -11.46 6.13 8.85
N GLY A 105 -10.29 5.67 9.28
CA GLY A 105 -10.01 4.26 9.60
C GLY A 105 -9.45 3.46 8.43
N ARG A 106 -8.59 2.47 8.76
CA ARG A 106 -7.81 1.68 7.80
C ARG A 106 -8.69 0.97 6.77
N ARG A 107 -9.80 0.36 7.20
CA ARG A 107 -10.69 -0.41 6.32
C ARG A 107 -11.34 0.46 5.24
N TYR A 108 -11.82 1.64 5.60
CA TYR A 108 -12.45 2.56 4.65
C TYR A 108 -11.43 3.15 3.68
N ALA A 109 -10.25 3.52 4.17
CA ALA A 109 -9.17 4.00 3.32
C ALA A 109 -8.75 2.95 2.29
N LEU A 110 -8.54 1.68 2.71
CA LEU A 110 -8.24 0.57 1.80
C LEU A 110 -9.37 0.35 0.79
N ALA A 111 -10.63 0.40 1.22
CA ALA A 111 -11.77 0.22 0.33
C ALA A 111 -11.85 1.32 -0.74
N ILE A 112 -11.66 2.58 -0.35
CA ILE A 112 -11.68 3.72 -1.28
C ILE A 112 -10.50 3.61 -2.26
N VAL A 113 -9.30 3.32 -1.77
CA VAL A 113 -8.11 3.20 -2.63
C VAL A 113 -8.25 2.05 -3.62
N CYS A 114 -8.63 0.85 -3.16
CA CYS A 114 -8.85 -0.29 -4.05
C CYS A 114 -10.01 -0.03 -5.04
N GLY A 115 -11.06 0.64 -4.59
CA GLY A 115 -12.17 1.06 -5.45
C GLY A 115 -11.72 2.04 -6.54
N THR A 116 -10.92 3.05 -6.16
CA THR A 116 -10.33 4.02 -7.11
C THR A 116 -9.43 3.31 -8.13
N HIS A 117 -8.62 2.33 -7.69
CA HIS A 117 -7.83 1.50 -8.58
C HIS A 117 -8.71 0.73 -9.57
N GLY A 118 -9.79 0.09 -9.08
CA GLY A 118 -10.71 -0.64 -9.94
C GLY A 118 -11.35 0.25 -11.01
N VAL A 119 -11.83 1.43 -10.61
CA VAL A 119 -12.39 2.44 -11.54
C VAL A 119 -11.33 2.93 -12.53
N SER A 120 -10.12 3.22 -12.07
CA SER A 120 -9.00 3.62 -12.93
C SER A 120 -8.68 2.56 -13.98
N TYR A 121 -8.60 1.29 -13.60
CA TYR A 121 -8.30 0.20 -14.54
C TYR A 121 -9.43 -0.03 -15.54
N ALA A 122 -10.69 0.07 -15.11
CA ALA A 122 -11.84 0.02 -16.01
C ALA A 122 -11.82 1.19 -17.01
N ALA A 123 -11.56 2.40 -16.53
CA ALA A 123 -11.41 3.57 -17.38
C ALA A 123 -10.28 3.40 -18.40
N PHE A 124 -9.13 2.89 -17.96
CA PHE A 124 -8.01 2.62 -18.85
C PHE A 124 -8.30 1.50 -19.87
N ALA A 125 -9.14 0.52 -19.50
CA ALA A 125 -9.59 -0.53 -20.41
C ALA A 125 -10.53 -0.03 -21.51
N LEU A 126 -11.48 0.84 -21.13
CA LEU A 126 -12.62 1.21 -21.95
C LEU A 126 -12.38 2.49 -22.75
N TRP A 127 -11.59 3.43 -22.23
CA TRP A 127 -11.31 4.69 -22.92
C TRP A 127 -10.15 4.55 -23.92
N THR A 128 -10.30 5.23 -25.04
CA THR A 128 -9.27 5.28 -26.10
C THR A 128 -8.78 6.70 -26.35
N SER A 129 -9.48 7.71 -25.85
CA SER A 129 -9.08 9.11 -25.98
C SER A 129 -7.96 9.47 -25.01
N THR A 130 -6.97 10.26 -25.45
CA THR A 130 -5.86 10.71 -24.61
C THR A 130 -6.30 11.38 -23.30
N PRO A 131 -7.33 12.28 -23.28
CA PRO A 131 -7.82 12.83 -22.01
C PRO A 131 -8.38 11.77 -21.05
N GLY A 132 -9.11 10.78 -21.56
CA GLY A 132 -9.65 9.69 -20.75
C GLY A 132 -8.54 8.83 -20.15
N LEU A 133 -7.52 8.50 -20.93
CA LEU A 133 -6.34 7.77 -20.45
C LEU A 133 -5.55 8.57 -19.42
N ALA A 134 -5.44 9.89 -19.59
CA ALA A 134 -4.82 10.77 -18.61
C ALA A 134 -5.60 10.80 -17.28
N VAL A 135 -6.92 10.86 -17.33
CA VAL A 135 -7.77 10.77 -16.13
C VAL A 135 -7.54 9.46 -15.38
N SER A 136 -7.49 8.32 -16.11
CA SER A 136 -7.14 7.03 -15.51
C SER A 136 -5.75 7.07 -14.83
N ALA A 137 -4.75 7.58 -15.53
CA ALA A 137 -3.38 7.67 -15.00
C ALA A 137 -3.30 8.53 -13.73
N VAL A 138 -4.01 9.66 -13.69
CA VAL A 138 -4.08 10.54 -12.52
C VAL A 138 -4.82 9.88 -11.35
N LEU A 139 -5.99 9.26 -11.61
CA LEU A 139 -6.76 8.56 -10.58
C LEU A 139 -5.93 7.45 -9.92
N TYR A 140 -5.24 6.65 -10.73
CA TYR A 140 -4.33 5.65 -10.19
C TYR A 140 -3.17 6.31 -9.43
N GLY A 141 -2.50 7.30 -10.02
CA GLY A 141 -1.35 7.99 -9.41
C GLY A 141 -1.67 8.53 -8.02
N LEU A 142 -2.82 9.19 -7.85
CA LEU A 142 -3.24 9.75 -6.55
C LEU A 142 -3.39 8.70 -5.43
N THR A 143 -3.42 7.42 -5.75
CA THR A 143 -3.61 6.31 -4.80
C THR A 143 -2.54 5.22 -4.90
N ALA A 144 -1.63 5.31 -5.87
CA ALA A 144 -0.74 4.23 -6.32
C ALA A 144 0.02 3.50 -5.20
N TRP A 145 0.69 4.23 -4.32
CA TRP A 145 1.59 3.69 -3.29
C TRP A 145 1.02 3.75 -1.87
N SER A 146 -0.27 4.05 -1.74
CA SER A 146 -0.91 4.20 -0.44
C SER A 146 -1.20 2.87 0.26
N VAL A 147 -1.54 1.81 -0.50
CA VAL A 147 -1.92 0.51 0.08
C VAL A 147 -0.84 -0.10 0.97
N PRO A 148 0.45 -0.17 0.56
CA PRO A 148 1.50 -0.71 1.43
C PRO A 148 1.62 0.02 2.77
N GLY A 149 1.53 1.36 2.76
CA GLY A 149 1.57 2.18 3.98
C GLY A 149 0.38 1.90 4.91
N ILE A 150 -0.85 1.87 4.35
CA ILE A 150 -2.07 1.58 5.13
C ILE A 150 -2.05 0.16 5.68
N VAL A 151 -1.58 -0.84 4.90
CA VAL A 151 -1.43 -2.23 5.36
C VAL A 151 -0.40 -2.34 6.48
N GLY A 152 0.74 -1.64 6.36
CA GLY A 152 1.75 -1.58 7.43
C GLY A 152 1.18 -1.01 8.72
N ALA A 153 0.45 0.11 8.65
CA ALA A 153 -0.23 0.72 9.79
C ALA A 153 -1.30 -0.23 10.38
N ALA A 154 -2.11 -0.88 9.53
CA ALA A 154 -3.11 -1.85 9.97
C ALA A 154 -2.49 -3.05 10.72
N CYS A 155 -1.32 -3.53 10.27
CA CYS A 155 -0.58 -4.57 11.00
C CYS A 155 -0.09 -4.05 12.36
N GLY A 156 0.40 -2.81 12.42
CA GLY A 156 0.80 -2.17 13.68
C GLY A 156 -0.36 -2.03 14.67
N ASP A 157 -1.49 -1.53 14.19
CA ASP A 157 -2.70 -1.34 15.00
C ASP A 157 -3.27 -2.67 15.54
N ALA A 158 -3.20 -3.75 14.74
CA ALA A 158 -3.79 -5.04 15.11
C ALA A 158 -2.88 -5.94 15.96
N PHE A 159 -1.57 -5.88 15.75
CA PHE A 159 -0.62 -6.84 16.35
C PHE A 159 0.39 -6.18 17.31
N GLY A 160 0.43 -4.87 17.34
CA GLY A 160 1.36 -4.13 18.19
C GLY A 160 2.84 -4.26 17.77
N PRO A 161 3.74 -3.54 18.47
CA PRO A 161 5.16 -3.43 18.07
C PRO A 161 5.91 -4.77 18.03
N SER A 162 5.54 -5.72 18.87
CA SER A 162 6.25 -7.01 18.99
C SER A 162 5.97 -7.97 17.82
N LEU A 163 4.80 -7.86 17.16
CA LEU A 163 4.38 -8.78 16.11
C LEU A 163 4.16 -8.11 14.75
N VAL A 164 4.26 -6.78 14.66
CA VAL A 164 4.01 -6.05 13.40
C VAL A 164 4.90 -6.55 12.26
N ALA A 165 6.18 -6.81 12.51
CA ALA A 165 7.11 -7.31 11.49
C ALA A 165 6.71 -8.70 10.97
N ALA A 166 6.29 -9.58 11.87
CA ALA A 166 5.81 -10.92 11.53
C ALA A 166 4.49 -10.88 10.75
N ALA A 167 3.54 -10.02 11.18
CA ALA A 167 2.27 -9.82 10.52
C ALA A 167 2.46 -9.23 9.12
N LEU A 168 3.29 -8.19 8.99
CA LEU A 168 3.59 -7.57 7.72
C LEU A 168 4.28 -8.56 6.76
N GLY A 169 5.24 -9.36 7.25
CA GLY A 169 5.87 -10.42 6.48
C GLY A 169 4.84 -11.43 5.96
N PHE A 170 3.91 -11.87 6.81
CA PHE A 170 2.85 -12.79 6.42
C PHE A 170 1.93 -12.22 5.32
N VAL A 171 1.41 -11.00 5.49
CA VAL A 171 0.52 -10.41 4.48
C VAL A 171 1.27 -10.07 3.19
N THR A 172 2.57 -9.78 3.25
CA THR A 172 3.41 -9.52 2.07
C THR A 172 3.59 -10.76 1.19
N LEU A 173 3.47 -11.98 1.73
CA LEU A 173 3.42 -13.20 0.91
C LEU A 173 2.23 -13.17 -0.06
N PHE A 174 1.07 -12.70 0.39
CA PHE A 174 -0.10 -12.55 -0.47
C PHE A 174 0.12 -11.51 -1.58
N LEU A 175 0.76 -10.38 -1.24
CA LEU A 175 1.18 -9.39 -2.23
C LEU A 175 2.08 -10.04 -3.29
N GLY A 176 3.12 -10.76 -2.86
CA GLY A 176 4.07 -11.42 -3.76
C GLY A 176 3.39 -12.43 -4.70
N ILE A 177 2.47 -13.24 -4.18
CA ILE A 177 1.68 -14.17 -5.00
C ILE A 177 0.84 -13.39 -6.03
N GLY A 178 0.18 -12.30 -5.62
CA GLY A 178 -0.56 -11.42 -6.52
C GLY A 178 0.32 -10.84 -7.62
N GLN A 179 1.49 -10.31 -7.26
CA GLN A 179 2.48 -9.77 -8.20
C GLN A 179 3.01 -10.80 -9.19
N ALA A 180 3.14 -12.04 -8.80
CA ALA A 180 3.56 -13.13 -9.69
C ALA A 180 2.45 -13.55 -10.66
N LEU A 181 1.21 -13.69 -10.17
CA LEU A 181 0.07 -14.14 -10.96
C LEU A 181 -0.49 -13.04 -11.87
N GLY A 182 -0.44 -11.78 -11.46
CA GLY A 182 -0.99 -10.65 -12.21
C GLY A 182 -0.44 -10.58 -13.65
N PRO A 183 0.88 -10.41 -13.85
CA PRO A 183 1.47 -10.35 -15.18
C PRO A 183 1.27 -11.63 -16.01
N LEU A 184 1.25 -12.80 -15.35
CA LEU A 184 0.98 -14.07 -16.01
C LEU A 184 -0.40 -14.08 -16.65
N VAL A 185 -1.44 -13.74 -15.89
CA VAL A 185 -2.83 -13.67 -16.37
C VAL A 185 -2.99 -12.52 -17.36
N GLY A 186 -2.42 -11.34 -17.05
CA GLY A 186 -2.50 -10.18 -17.93
C GLY A 186 -1.82 -10.40 -19.28
N GLY A 187 -0.66 -11.08 -19.30
CA GLY A 187 0.05 -11.44 -20.52
C GLY A 187 -0.72 -12.47 -21.35
N PHE A 188 -1.20 -13.54 -20.70
CA PHE A 188 -2.02 -14.56 -21.37
C PHE A 188 -3.25 -13.95 -22.06
N LEU A 189 -3.96 -13.05 -21.38
CA LEU A 189 -5.11 -12.36 -21.96
C LEU A 189 -4.68 -11.41 -23.09
N GLY A 190 -3.55 -10.70 -22.92
CA GLY A 190 -3.03 -9.81 -23.95
C GLY A 190 -2.57 -10.52 -25.23
N ASP A 191 -2.16 -11.78 -25.14
CA ASP A 191 -1.78 -12.61 -26.27
C ASP A 191 -3.01 -13.30 -26.91
N ALA A 192 -4.04 -13.60 -26.10
CA ALA A 192 -5.27 -14.26 -26.56
C ALA A 192 -6.26 -13.29 -27.25
N TYR A 193 -6.17 -11.99 -27.01
CA TYR A 193 -7.10 -10.99 -27.53
C TYR A 193 -6.35 -9.90 -28.32
N PRO A 194 -7.03 -9.23 -29.29
CA PRO A 194 -6.43 -8.16 -30.10
C PRO A 194 -5.98 -6.92 -29.30
N SER A 195 -6.39 -6.82 -28.04
CA SER A 195 -6.05 -5.69 -27.17
C SER A 195 -5.87 -6.13 -25.71
N PHE A 196 -5.15 -5.33 -24.94
CA PHE A 196 -4.99 -5.53 -23.50
C PHE A 196 -6.22 -5.13 -22.65
N ALA A 197 -7.34 -4.68 -23.26
CA ALA A 197 -8.53 -4.29 -22.52
C ALA A 197 -9.07 -5.38 -21.58
N PRO A 198 -9.13 -6.67 -21.96
CA PRO A 198 -9.55 -7.74 -21.05
C PRO A 198 -8.65 -7.88 -19.81
N SER A 199 -7.33 -7.70 -19.98
CA SER A 199 -6.37 -7.75 -18.86
C SER A 199 -6.67 -6.67 -17.81
N TYR A 200 -6.99 -5.46 -18.26
CA TYR A 200 -7.36 -4.34 -17.38
C TYR A 200 -8.74 -4.51 -16.73
N LEU A 201 -9.69 -5.11 -17.45
CA LEU A 201 -11.01 -5.43 -16.88
C LEU A 201 -10.90 -6.48 -15.77
N VAL A 202 -10.06 -7.52 -15.97
CA VAL A 202 -9.75 -8.49 -14.91
C VAL A 202 -9.07 -7.81 -13.73
N ALA A 203 -8.06 -6.96 -13.97
CA ALA A 203 -7.42 -6.17 -12.90
C ALA A 203 -8.43 -5.29 -12.16
N SER A 204 -9.36 -4.65 -12.89
CA SER A 204 -10.44 -3.86 -12.30
C SER A 204 -11.34 -4.71 -11.40
N GLY A 205 -11.81 -5.85 -11.90
CA GLY A 205 -12.66 -6.75 -11.12
C GLY A 205 -11.99 -7.24 -9.83
N VAL A 206 -10.71 -7.61 -9.90
CA VAL A 206 -9.93 -8.03 -8.74
C VAL A 206 -9.74 -6.86 -7.75
N ALA A 207 -9.43 -5.65 -8.22
CA ALA A 207 -9.28 -4.47 -7.36
C ALA A 207 -10.61 -4.10 -6.67
N LEU A 208 -11.74 -4.15 -7.39
CA LEU A 208 -13.08 -3.94 -6.80
C LEU A 208 -13.43 -5.03 -5.80
N GLY A 209 -13.08 -6.29 -6.08
CA GLY A 209 -13.19 -7.38 -5.11
C GLY A 209 -12.34 -7.11 -3.85
N GLY A 210 -11.14 -6.56 -4.03
CA GLY A 210 -10.28 -6.09 -2.94
C GLY A 210 -10.92 -4.97 -2.12
N ALA A 211 -11.63 -4.03 -2.77
CA ALA A 211 -12.37 -2.98 -2.08
C ALA A 211 -13.50 -3.55 -1.21
N VAL A 212 -14.26 -4.50 -1.73
CA VAL A 212 -15.30 -5.21 -0.97
C VAL A 212 -14.68 -5.99 0.20
N ALA A 213 -13.58 -6.72 -0.05
CA ALA A 213 -12.87 -7.45 1.00
C ALA A 213 -12.35 -6.52 2.11
N ALA A 214 -11.90 -5.30 1.75
CA ALA A 214 -11.47 -4.29 2.72
C ALA A 214 -12.62 -3.84 3.63
N LEU A 215 -13.84 -3.68 3.09
CA LEU A 215 -15.02 -3.34 3.90
C LEU A 215 -15.41 -4.45 4.89
N LEU A 216 -14.99 -5.68 4.65
CA LEU A 216 -15.23 -6.82 5.56
C LEU A 216 -14.17 -6.93 6.66
N LEU A 217 -13.15 -6.06 6.67
CA LEU A 217 -12.21 -5.96 7.78
C LEU A 217 -12.90 -5.40 9.03
N PRO A 218 -12.54 -5.87 10.23
CA PRO A 218 -13.03 -5.26 11.47
C PRO A 218 -12.59 -3.81 11.57
N GLU A 219 -13.34 -3.01 12.31
CA GLU A 219 -12.97 -1.61 12.55
C GLU A 219 -11.69 -1.55 13.39
N MET A 220 -10.70 -0.86 12.84
CA MET A 220 -9.47 -0.51 13.54
C MET A 220 -9.43 1.00 13.65
N ARG A 221 -9.52 1.48 14.89
CA ARG A 221 -9.21 2.87 15.21
C ARG A 221 -7.72 2.95 15.48
N SER A 222 -7.07 3.96 14.93
CA SER A 222 -5.69 4.30 15.32
C SER A 222 -5.61 4.40 16.84
N ALA A 223 -4.62 3.75 17.44
CA ALA A 223 -4.38 3.93 18.87
C ALA A 223 -4.19 5.44 19.15
N PRO A 224 -4.82 6.00 20.19
CA PRO A 224 -4.58 7.39 20.55
C PRO A 224 -3.08 7.59 20.79
N PRO A 225 -2.52 8.76 20.43
CA PRO A 225 -1.12 9.04 20.69
C PRO A 225 -0.84 8.84 22.20
N PRO A 226 0.35 8.30 22.54
CA PRO A 226 0.72 8.12 23.94
C PRO A 226 0.48 9.42 24.69
N ALA A 227 -0.22 9.34 25.84
CA ALA A 227 -0.41 10.51 26.69
C ALA A 227 0.97 11.12 26.98
N ALA A 228 1.10 12.43 26.75
CA ALA A 228 2.33 13.13 27.08
C ALA A 228 2.71 12.79 28.52
N ALA A 229 3.96 12.34 28.70
CA ALA A 229 4.47 12.04 30.03
C ALA A 229 4.20 13.28 30.93
N PRO A 230 3.73 13.09 32.18
CA PRO A 230 3.52 14.21 33.09
C PRO A 230 4.83 15.00 33.15
N SER A 231 4.75 16.29 32.85
CA SER A 231 5.90 17.17 33.01
C SER A 231 6.29 17.11 34.48
N GLU A 232 7.49 16.63 34.78
CA GLU A 232 8.10 16.72 36.08
C GLU A 232 8.38 18.21 36.42
N SER A 233 7.30 18.95 36.68
CA SER A 233 7.39 20.28 37.23
C SER A 233 7.12 20.16 38.72
N GLY A 234 8.18 20.09 39.53
CA GLY A 234 8.03 20.32 40.95
C GLY A 234 8.89 19.49 41.91
N SER A 235 10.20 19.32 41.63
CA SER A 235 11.07 19.09 42.78
C SER A 235 11.48 20.46 43.36
N GLY A 236 10.66 20.99 44.27
CA GLY A 236 11.00 22.17 45.05
C GLY A 236 12.29 21.91 45.82
N VAL A 237 13.28 22.73 45.56
CA VAL A 237 14.48 22.88 46.42
C VAL A 237 13.99 23.37 47.76
N ALA A 238 13.90 22.49 48.76
CA ALA A 238 13.82 22.85 50.14
C ALA A 238 15.20 23.29 50.59
N THR A 239 15.42 24.60 50.64
CA THR A 239 16.55 25.20 51.35
C THR A 239 16.27 25.14 52.83
N ASP A 240 16.92 24.20 53.51
CA ASP A 240 17.02 24.21 54.95
C ASP A 240 18.05 25.26 55.40
N ARG A 241 17.61 26.09 56.38
CA ARG A 241 18.46 26.99 57.14
C ARG A 241 18.81 26.33 58.48
#